data_025b9ff82f4fa434a3821684486c24ab
#
_entry.id   025b9ff82f4fa434a3821684486c24ab
#
_cell.length_a   1.000
_cell.length_b   1.000
_cell.length_c   1.000
_cell.angle_alpha   90.00
_cell.angle_beta   90.00
_cell.angle_gamma   90.00
#
_symmetry.space_group_name_H-M   'P 1'
#
loop_
_entity.id
_entity.type
_entity.pdbx_description
1 polymer ?
#
loop_
_entity_poly.entity_id
_entity_poly.type
_entity_poly.pdbx_seq_one_letter_code
_entity_poly.pdbx_strand_id
1 'polypeptide(L)'
;MSDLDSDEVLAHRRFLFEEGLAQSGYRQQGEAWVGTVQHREGSTEVRIDLSEQFPYRPPRVTPTNPSSTVWSWHRERDGALCLVAEDDHEDLWWADPTQFLQHLRGWFDSADDDWRDDRTDMDLERYFPISDDRRLVMYGDLTARDGRLVRLKSLSTYTLELAPNLPPARTRKSKHDRIGYVANLGRLSEPPRSWSTVQQLIGEEAVGTFARAGADTLILRYQRGDHEGAVVLALEQSQGGIELRHLNSAPTTTEALRARAGRSADQLCDRNVAIIGLGAIGSFTADLLARAGVKTFTLVDRDIVKPGNLPRHLAGPDAIGLPKTLAVKQLLVKRYGLVEDSIRALDYTIDNPDEVVTLLSNHDLVVDASADFSVTAMIHHAAARIGSHAISAALQNSGRTARIDVLPPLDGKALPSTAQPNAKDEAYFEAGCGSPISPSTPQAVIETAAIGARHAIGLLTNTPITRAGEARQLTESQQ
;
A
#
# COMPACT_ATOMS: atom_id res chain seq x y z
N MET A 1 -24.06 28.36 -19.41
CA MET A 1 -23.83 28.21 -17.98
C MET A 1 -22.82 29.27 -17.63
N SER A 2 -23.27 30.34 -16.95
CA SER A 2 -22.45 31.49 -16.59
C SER A 2 -21.35 31.05 -15.61
N ASP A 3 -20.14 31.56 -15.83
CA ASP A 3 -19.01 31.47 -14.91
C ASP A 3 -19.39 32.10 -13.56
N LEU A 4 -19.99 31.29 -12.67
CA LEU A 4 -20.10 31.68 -11.28
C LEU A 4 -18.69 31.60 -10.73
N ASP A 5 -18.21 32.70 -10.17
CA ASP A 5 -16.93 32.73 -9.44
C ASP A 5 -16.96 31.64 -8.35
N SER A 6 -15.89 30.89 -8.24
CA SER A 6 -15.80 29.80 -7.24
C SER A 6 -16.11 30.28 -5.82
N ASP A 7 -15.78 31.53 -5.51
CA ASP A 7 -16.05 32.15 -4.21
C ASP A 7 -17.56 32.40 -3.98
N GLU A 8 -18.32 32.76 -5.03
CA GLU A 8 -19.79 32.91 -4.93
C GLU A 8 -20.46 31.55 -4.65
N VAL A 9 -20.00 30.48 -5.28
CA VAL A 9 -20.54 29.13 -5.05
C VAL A 9 -20.28 28.67 -3.62
N LEU A 10 -19.08 28.91 -3.10
CA LEU A 10 -18.73 28.57 -1.71
C LEU A 10 -19.57 29.38 -0.72
N ALA A 11 -19.68 30.69 -0.93
CA ALA A 11 -20.49 31.58 -0.08
C ALA A 11 -21.95 31.15 -0.06
N HIS A 12 -22.51 30.78 -1.22
CA HIS A 12 -23.89 30.29 -1.30
C HIS A 12 -24.11 28.97 -0.57
N ARG A 13 -23.19 28.00 -0.72
CA ARG A 13 -23.23 26.72 0.01
C ARG A 13 -23.15 26.92 1.53
N ARG A 14 -22.23 27.78 1.96
CA ARG A 14 -22.10 28.15 3.37
C ARG A 14 -23.39 28.79 3.91
N PHE A 15 -23.95 29.75 3.20
CA PHE A 15 -25.20 30.40 3.57
C PHE A 15 -26.35 29.40 3.77
N LEU A 16 -26.54 28.46 2.83
CA LEU A 16 -27.58 27.43 2.94
C LEU A 16 -27.38 26.51 4.17
N PHE A 17 -26.13 26.16 4.44
CA PHE A 17 -25.81 25.35 5.61
C PHE A 17 -26.08 26.09 6.93
N GLU A 18 -25.66 27.35 7.03
CA GLU A 18 -25.87 28.21 8.19
C GLU A 18 -27.38 28.48 8.41
N GLU A 19 -28.16 28.70 7.34
CA GLU A 19 -29.61 28.81 7.43
C GLU A 19 -30.25 27.53 7.97
N GLY A 20 -29.81 26.36 7.50
CA GLY A 20 -30.26 25.06 8.03
C GLY A 20 -29.93 24.85 9.51
N LEU A 21 -28.76 25.29 9.97
CA LEU A 21 -28.41 25.27 11.39
C LEU A 21 -29.36 26.19 12.21
N ALA A 22 -29.62 27.42 11.72
CA ALA A 22 -30.53 28.35 12.39
C ALA A 22 -31.95 27.78 12.50
N GLN A 23 -32.48 27.20 11.42
CA GLN A 23 -33.80 26.55 11.40
C GLN A 23 -33.86 25.34 12.36
N SER A 24 -32.72 24.67 12.61
CA SER A 24 -32.59 23.56 13.56
C SER A 24 -32.36 23.99 15.01
N GLY A 25 -32.42 25.29 15.30
CA GLY A 25 -32.34 25.86 16.65
C GLY A 25 -30.93 26.17 17.13
N TYR A 26 -29.93 26.09 16.26
CA TYR A 26 -28.57 26.55 16.57
C TYR A 26 -28.49 28.08 16.50
N ARG A 27 -27.64 28.67 17.32
CA ARG A 27 -27.44 30.12 17.42
C ARG A 27 -26.01 30.49 17.07
N GLN A 28 -25.85 31.52 16.29
CA GLN A 28 -24.53 32.04 15.94
C GLN A 28 -23.89 32.74 17.14
N GLN A 29 -22.65 32.39 17.47
CA GLN A 29 -21.83 33.02 18.50
C GLN A 29 -20.43 33.34 17.89
N GLY A 30 -20.26 34.59 17.47
CA GLY A 30 -19.10 35.00 16.70
C GLY A 30 -19.10 34.32 15.31
N GLU A 31 -18.04 33.59 14.97
CA GLU A 31 -17.92 32.84 13.71
C GLU A 31 -18.44 31.40 13.83
N ALA A 32 -18.81 30.95 15.02
CA ALA A 32 -19.27 29.59 15.27
C ALA A 32 -20.77 29.51 15.53
N TRP A 33 -21.32 28.31 15.42
CA TRP A 33 -22.69 27.97 15.74
C TRP A 33 -22.74 27.13 17.02
N VAL A 34 -23.65 27.43 17.94
CA VAL A 34 -23.84 26.70 19.20
C VAL A 34 -25.27 26.22 19.30
N GLY A 35 -25.45 24.98 19.65
CA GLY A 35 -26.76 24.36 19.79
C GLY A 35 -26.70 23.03 20.55
N THR A 36 -27.86 22.45 20.80
CA THR A 36 -28.02 21.24 21.61
C THR A 36 -28.37 20.06 20.71
N VAL A 37 -27.57 19.01 20.77
CA VAL A 37 -27.85 17.71 20.15
C VAL A 37 -28.61 16.86 21.17
N GLN A 38 -29.81 16.42 20.76
CA GLN A 38 -30.60 15.42 21.53
C GLN A 38 -30.14 14.01 21.08
N HIS A 39 -29.78 13.17 22.01
CA HIS A 39 -29.34 11.80 21.76
C HIS A 39 -29.96 10.83 22.78
N ARG A 40 -29.69 9.54 22.67
CA ARG A 40 -30.38 8.47 23.39
C ARG A 40 -30.41 8.65 24.92
N GLU A 41 -29.27 8.96 25.53
CA GLU A 41 -29.14 9.07 26.99
C GLU A 41 -29.28 10.51 27.50
N GLY A 42 -29.46 11.52 26.62
CA GLY A 42 -29.59 12.89 27.05
C GLY A 42 -29.43 13.95 25.97
N SER A 43 -28.78 15.02 26.36
CA SER A 43 -28.50 16.13 25.46
C SER A 43 -27.13 16.73 25.69
N THR A 44 -26.44 17.10 24.62
CA THR A 44 -25.11 17.73 24.70
C THR A 44 -25.09 19.02 23.91
N GLU A 45 -24.63 20.10 24.53
CA GLU A 45 -24.39 21.35 23.83
C GLU A 45 -23.07 21.28 23.08
N VAL A 46 -23.12 21.64 21.79
CA VAL A 46 -21.95 21.59 20.88
C VAL A 46 -21.73 22.93 20.21
N ARG A 47 -20.47 23.20 19.91
CA ARG A 47 -19.98 24.27 19.07
C ARG A 47 -19.62 23.70 17.69
N ILE A 48 -20.11 24.32 16.62
CA ILE A 48 -19.82 23.97 15.24
C ILE A 48 -19.04 25.12 14.60
N ASP A 49 -17.82 24.84 14.16
CA ASP A 49 -16.95 25.79 13.47
C ASP A 49 -16.87 25.42 11.99
N LEU A 50 -17.07 26.39 11.09
CA LEU A 50 -16.94 26.24 9.65
C LEU A 50 -15.64 26.88 9.20
N SER A 51 -14.80 26.12 8.50
CA SER A 51 -13.57 26.66 7.91
C SER A 51 -13.90 27.60 6.71
N GLU A 52 -12.95 28.43 6.31
CA GLU A 52 -13.06 29.22 5.07
C GLU A 52 -13.23 28.35 3.82
N GLN A 53 -12.78 27.11 3.89
CA GLN A 53 -12.82 26.14 2.80
C GLN A 53 -14.07 25.24 2.82
N PHE A 54 -15.06 25.55 3.67
CA PHE A 54 -16.34 24.84 3.63
C PHE A 54 -17.03 25.04 2.27
N PRO A 55 -17.61 24.00 1.63
CA PRO A 55 -17.85 22.64 2.13
C PRO A 55 -16.72 21.62 1.83
N TYR A 56 -15.59 22.02 1.22
CA TYR A 56 -14.50 21.09 0.93
C TYR A 56 -13.81 20.55 2.19
N ARG A 57 -13.96 21.25 3.31
CA ARG A 57 -13.62 20.73 4.63
C ARG A 57 -14.90 20.58 5.45
N PRO A 58 -15.07 19.43 6.14
CA PRO A 58 -16.23 19.21 6.99
C PRO A 58 -16.30 20.21 8.14
N PRO A 59 -17.50 20.48 8.68
CA PRO A 59 -17.67 21.25 9.91
C PRO A 59 -16.94 20.59 11.07
N ARG A 60 -16.30 21.39 11.89
CA ARG A 60 -15.65 20.94 13.11
C ARG A 60 -16.58 21.07 14.30
N VAL A 61 -16.80 19.99 15.04
CA VAL A 61 -17.74 20.00 16.18
C VAL A 61 -16.98 19.71 17.47
N THR A 62 -17.22 20.55 18.48
CA THR A 62 -16.63 20.41 19.81
C THR A 62 -17.73 20.52 20.86
N PRO A 63 -17.85 19.60 21.83
CA PRO A 63 -18.72 19.77 22.99
C PRO A 63 -18.31 21.02 23.78
N THR A 64 -19.25 21.88 24.13
CA THR A 64 -18.97 23.11 24.91
C THR A 64 -18.46 22.78 26.33
N ASN A 65 -18.92 21.68 26.89
CA ASN A 65 -18.38 21.11 28.12
C ASN A 65 -17.55 19.85 27.78
N PRO A 66 -16.21 19.86 27.91
CA PRO A 66 -15.37 18.69 27.61
C PRO A 66 -15.74 17.45 28.44
N SER A 67 -16.37 17.60 29.59
CA SER A 67 -16.78 16.49 30.47
C SER A 67 -18.16 15.91 30.12
N SER A 68 -18.89 16.49 29.18
CA SER A 68 -20.21 16.00 28.77
C SER A 68 -20.17 14.75 27.91
N THR A 69 -18.99 14.37 27.42
CA THR A 69 -18.77 13.15 26.62
C THR A 69 -17.52 12.44 27.11
N VAL A 70 -17.57 11.12 27.12
CA VAL A 70 -16.41 10.29 27.45
C VAL A 70 -15.32 10.49 26.42
N TRP A 71 -14.08 10.52 26.86
CA TRP A 71 -12.92 10.48 25.98
C TRP A 71 -12.83 9.11 25.29
N SER A 72 -12.67 9.10 23.99
CA SER A 72 -12.64 7.86 23.21
C SER A 72 -11.78 8.02 21.95
N TRP A 73 -11.61 6.94 21.21
CA TRP A 73 -10.97 6.93 19.90
C TRP A 73 -11.70 7.74 18.82
N HIS A 74 -12.95 8.14 19.06
CA HIS A 74 -13.78 8.96 18.17
C HIS A 74 -13.69 10.47 18.49
N ARG A 75 -12.64 10.87 19.18
CA ARG A 75 -12.33 12.27 19.49
C ARG A 75 -11.01 12.65 18.84
N GLU A 76 -10.94 13.89 18.38
CA GLU A 76 -9.68 14.49 17.99
C GLU A 76 -8.84 14.87 19.23
N ARG A 77 -7.52 15.06 19.04
CA ARG A 77 -6.60 15.41 20.13
C ARG A 77 -7.05 16.60 20.96
N ASP A 78 -7.61 17.64 20.34
CA ASP A 78 -8.09 18.86 20.98
C ASP A 78 -9.53 18.76 21.50
N GLY A 79 -10.13 17.58 21.40
CA GLY A 79 -11.46 17.27 21.91
C GLY A 79 -12.60 17.47 20.93
N ALA A 80 -12.38 17.81 19.70
CA ALA A 80 -13.42 17.78 18.68
C ALA A 80 -13.88 16.34 18.40
N LEU A 81 -15.08 16.21 17.83
CA LEU A 81 -15.63 14.93 17.43
C LEU A 81 -15.04 14.49 16.08
N CYS A 82 -14.66 13.23 15.95
CA CYS A 82 -14.32 12.63 14.69
C CYS A 82 -15.62 12.21 13.98
N LEU A 83 -16.14 13.07 13.09
CA LEU A 83 -17.43 12.87 12.43
C LEU A 83 -17.27 12.30 11.03
N VAL A 84 -16.19 12.60 10.35
CA VAL A 84 -15.93 12.20 8.96
C VAL A 84 -14.65 11.38 8.94
N ALA A 85 -14.73 10.15 8.45
CA ALA A 85 -13.55 9.31 8.27
C ALA A 85 -12.66 9.89 7.14
N GLU A 86 -11.34 9.71 7.23
CA GLU A 86 -10.40 10.24 6.23
C GLU A 86 -10.62 9.65 4.82
N ASP A 87 -11.23 8.46 4.73
CA ASP A 87 -11.55 7.77 3.48
C ASP A 87 -12.97 8.03 2.96
N ASP A 88 -13.78 8.85 3.65
CA ASP A 88 -15.17 9.18 3.29
C ASP A 88 -15.24 10.54 2.54
N HIS A 89 -14.63 10.58 1.36
CA HIS A 89 -14.59 11.79 0.53
C HIS A 89 -15.29 11.66 -0.82
N GLU A 90 -16.01 10.58 -1.06
CA GLU A 90 -16.70 10.35 -2.35
C GLU A 90 -17.85 11.33 -2.56
N ASP A 91 -18.46 11.84 -1.48
CA ASP A 91 -19.56 12.77 -1.51
C ASP A 91 -19.43 13.80 -0.37
N LEU A 92 -19.73 15.06 -0.63
CA LEU A 92 -19.73 16.14 0.37
C LEU A 92 -21.05 16.14 1.17
N TRP A 93 -21.46 14.98 1.69
CA TRP A 93 -22.72 14.78 2.42
C TRP A 93 -22.89 15.75 3.60
N TRP A 94 -21.78 16.14 4.25
CA TRP A 94 -21.78 17.11 5.34
C TRP A 94 -22.13 18.53 4.91
N ALA A 95 -22.21 18.82 3.61
CA ALA A 95 -22.65 20.12 3.10
C ALA A 95 -24.19 20.30 3.18
N ASP A 96 -24.94 19.20 3.35
CA ASP A 96 -26.36 19.24 3.66
C ASP A 96 -26.57 19.32 5.17
N PRO A 97 -27.19 20.40 5.71
CA PRO A 97 -27.33 20.58 7.15
C PRO A 97 -28.18 19.49 7.80
N THR A 98 -29.16 18.93 7.10
CA THR A 98 -30.03 17.87 7.64
C THR A 98 -29.26 16.58 7.80
N GLN A 99 -28.51 16.16 6.78
CA GLN A 99 -27.67 14.96 6.80
C GLN A 99 -26.58 15.12 7.86
N PHE A 100 -25.94 16.28 7.91
CA PHE A 100 -24.90 16.57 8.90
C PHE A 100 -25.42 16.45 10.34
N LEU A 101 -26.55 17.09 10.66
CA LEU A 101 -27.14 17.04 12.00
C LEU A 101 -27.65 15.63 12.37
N GLN A 102 -28.16 14.90 11.40
CA GLN A 102 -28.52 13.48 11.59
C GLN A 102 -27.30 12.63 11.91
N HIS A 103 -26.20 12.82 11.18
CA HIS A 103 -24.95 12.12 11.43
C HIS A 103 -24.33 12.50 12.78
N LEU A 104 -24.34 13.79 13.12
CA LEU A 104 -23.89 14.29 14.42
C LEU A 104 -24.67 13.64 15.57
N ARG A 105 -25.98 13.52 15.44
CA ARG A 105 -26.80 12.79 16.43
C ARG A 105 -26.42 11.32 16.48
N GLY A 106 -26.26 10.65 15.34
CA GLY A 106 -25.85 9.25 15.28
C GLY A 106 -24.50 9.00 15.97
N TRP A 107 -23.58 9.97 15.90
CA TRP A 107 -22.31 9.89 16.61
C TRP A 107 -22.53 9.81 18.13
N PHE A 108 -23.40 10.66 18.71
CA PHE A 108 -23.73 10.64 20.15
C PHE A 108 -24.49 9.37 20.53
N ASP A 109 -25.44 8.91 19.69
CA ASP A 109 -26.16 7.66 19.92
C ASP A 109 -25.22 6.45 19.93
N SER A 110 -24.14 6.46 19.11
CA SER A 110 -23.10 5.44 19.12
C SER A 110 -22.20 5.53 20.35
N ALA A 111 -21.90 6.74 20.80
CA ALA A 111 -21.15 6.98 22.03
C ALA A 111 -21.91 6.46 23.27
N ASP A 112 -23.24 6.65 23.32
CA ASP A 112 -24.12 6.13 24.36
C ASP A 112 -24.16 4.58 24.38
N ASP A 113 -23.93 3.92 23.24
CA ASP A 113 -23.84 2.46 23.08
C ASP A 113 -22.42 1.89 23.21
N ASP A 114 -21.45 2.68 23.67
CA ASP A 114 -20.04 2.30 23.81
C ASP A 114 -19.46 1.73 22.50
N TRP A 115 -19.85 2.30 21.37
CA TRP A 115 -19.32 1.97 20.03
C TRP A 115 -19.32 0.47 19.69
N ARG A 116 -20.41 -0.24 19.97
CA ARG A 116 -20.51 -1.71 19.79
C ARG A 116 -20.17 -2.20 18.39
N ASP A 117 -20.50 -1.42 17.38
CA ASP A 117 -20.31 -1.75 15.95
C ASP A 117 -19.16 -0.95 15.32
N ASP A 118 -18.18 -0.51 16.15
CA ASP A 118 -17.10 0.34 15.70
C ASP A 118 -16.12 -0.35 14.73
N ARG A 119 -15.77 0.36 13.66
CA ARG A 119 -14.62 0.03 12.83
C ARG A 119 -13.34 0.44 13.56
N THR A 120 -12.54 -0.54 13.94
CA THR A 120 -11.31 -0.32 14.73
C THR A 120 -10.32 0.53 13.95
N ASP A 121 -10.14 1.79 14.39
CA ASP A 121 -9.09 2.67 13.91
C ASP A 121 -7.82 2.47 14.75
N MET A 122 -6.66 2.32 14.10
CA MET A 122 -5.36 2.05 14.73
C MET A 122 -4.44 3.26 14.73
N ASP A 123 -4.94 4.46 14.38
CA ASP A 123 -4.14 5.67 14.32
C ASP A 123 -3.99 6.33 15.70
N LEU A 124 -3.06 5.82 16.52
CA LEU A 124 -2.69 6.45 17.79
C LEU A 124 -1.83 7.71 17.58
N GLU A 125 -1.21 7.87 16.43
CA GLU A 125 -0.32 9.01 16.13
C GLU A 125 -1.07 10.33 16.16
N ARG A 126 -2.34 10.37 15.72
CA ARG A 126 -3.17 11.59 15.67
C ARG A 126 -3.40 12.26 17.03
N TYR A 127 -3.21 11.54 18.12
CA TYR A 127 -3.37 12.09 19.47
C TYR A 127 -2.13 12.84 19.99
N PHE A 128 -1.05 12.81 19.24
CA PHE A 128 0.20 13.49 19.56
C PHE A 128 0.58 14.50 18.48
N PRO A 129 1.15 15.68 18.85
CA PRO A 129 1.67 16.59 17.84
C PRO A 129 2.81 15.93 17.08
N ILE A 130 3.00 16.32 15.84
CA ILE A 130 4.13 15.84 15.05
C ILE A 130 5.45 16.43 15.57
N SER A 131 6.50 15.62 15.66
CA SER A 131 7.85 16.05 16.00
C SER A 131 8.47 16.91 14.89
N ASP A 132 9.42 17.79 15.25
CA ASP A 132 10.24 18.50 14.27
C ASP A 132 11.26 17.59 13.59
N ASP A 133 11.60 16.45 14.18
CA ASP A 133 12.40 15.40 13.55
C ASP A 133 11.55 14.65 12.50
N ARG A 134 11.74 14.99 11.23
CA ARG A 134 10.96 14.46 10.10
C ARG A 134 11.45 13.11 9.58
N ARG A 135 12.44 12.51 10.22
CA ARG A 135 12.96 11.21 9.80
C ARG A 135 11.93 10.10 10.02
N LEU A 136 11.83 9.18 9.06
CA LEU A 136 11.03 7.97 9.20
C LEU A 136 11.76 6.97 10.11
N VAL A 137 11.10 6.52 11.15
CA VAL A 137 11.57 5.44 12.03
C VAL A 137 11.08 4.10 11.47
N MET A 138 12.01 3.28 11.00
CA MET A 138 11.71 1.92 10.54
C MET A 138 11.97 0.92 11.65
N TYR A 139 11.03 0.00 11.86
CA TYR A 139 11.15 -1.04 12.89
C TYR A 139 10.65 -2.40 12.38
N GLY A 140 11.34 -3.47 12.80
CA GLY A 140 10.89 -4.85 12.59
C GLY A 140 9.92 -5.31 13.67
N ASP A 141 9.94 -6.63 13.98
CA ASP A 141 9.17 -7.18 15.10
C ASP A 141 9.62 -6.57 16.43
N LEU A 142 8.69 -5.96 17.13
CA LEU A 142 8.87 -5.32 18.42
C LEU A 142 8.62 -6.27 19.60
N THR A 143 8.00 -7.44 19.39
CA THR A 143 7.55 -8.34 20.45
C THR A 143 8.69 -8.77 21.36
N ALA A 144 9.83 -9.15 20.78
CA ALA A 144 11.02 -9.55 21.51
C ALA A 144 11.76 -8.37 22.19
N ARG A 145 11.27 -7.14 22.02
CA ARG A 145 11.90 -5.91 22.51
C ARG A 145 11.17 -5.27 23.67
N ASP A 146 10.01 -5.78 24.07
CA ASP A 146 9.21 -5.24 25.17
C ASP A 146 10.04 -5.13 26.46
N GLY A 147 9.93 -3.98 27.15
CA GLY A 147 10.67 -3.66 28.35
C GLY A 147 12.17 -3.37 28.11
N ARG A 148 12.63 -3.14 26.89
CA ARG A 148 14.04 -2.98 26.58
C ARG A 148 14.38 -1.62 26.00
N LEU A 149 15.60 -1.17 26.35
CA LEU A 149 16.23 -0.05 25.67
C LEU A 149 16.70 -0.49 24.29
N VAL A 150 16.46 0.37 23.30
CA VAL A 150 16.80 0.14 21.90
C VAL A 150 17.55 1.35 21.33
N ARG A 151 18.36 1.11 20.31
CA ARG A 151 19.02 2.18 19.57
C ARG A 151 18.36 2.34 18.19
N LEU A 152 17.95 3.55 17.89
CA LEU A 152 17.55 3.95 16.56
C LEU A 152 18.76 4.52 15.85
N LYS A 153 19.30 3.74 14.91
CA LYS A 153 20.49 4.08 14.12
C LYS A 153 20.10 4.96 12.96
N SER A 154 20.76 6.08 12.77
CA SER A 154 20.62 6.91 11.57
C SER A 154 21.23 6.18 10.37
N LEU A 155 20.39 5.85 9.39
CA LEU A 155 20.83 5.27 8.11
C LEU A 155 21.09 6.38 7.09
N SER A 156 20.31 7.46 7.13
CA SER A 156 20.41 8.61 6.24
C SER A 156 19.90 9.87 6.94
N THR A 157 19.87 10.98 6.23
CA THR A 157 19.23 12.22 6.70
C THR A 157 17.71 12.11 6.79
N TYR A 158 17.13 11.03 6.26
CA TYR A 158 15.67 10.82 6.16
C TYR A 158 15.16 9.63 6.98
N THR A 159 16.05 8.75 7.45
CA THR A 159 15.65 7.47 8.06
C THR A 159 16.42 7.12 9.31
N LEU A 160 15.70 6.61 10.30
CA LEU A 160 16.19 5.91 11.48
C LEU A 160 15.75 4.46 11.40
N GLU A 161 16.58 3.54 11.84
CA GLU A 161 16.27 2.11 11.90
C GLU A 161 16.50 1.56 13.30
N LEU A 162 15.57 0.72 13.76
CA LEU A 162 15.73 -0.03 14.98
C LEU A 162 16.84 -1.07 14.81
N ALA A 163 17.98 -0.86 15.45
CA ALA A 163 19.12 -1.76 15.33
C ALA A 163 18.79 -3.17 15.87
N PRO A 164 19.09 -4.24 15.12
CA PRO A 164 18.75 -5.62 15.51
C PRO A 164 19.46 -6.10 16.78
N ASN A 165 20.68 -5.60 17.06
CA ASN A 165 21.48 -5.97 18.22
C ASN A 165 21.92 -4.73 18.99
N LEU A 166 21.52 -4.65 20.26
CA LEU A 166 21.93 -3.59 21.18
C LEU A 166 23.27 -3.93 21.85
N PRO A 167 24.24 -3.02 21.75
CA PRO A 167 25.16 -2.86 22.88
C PRO A 167 24.39 -2.17 24.01
N PRO A 168 24.75 -2.40 25.30
CA PRO A 168 24.12 -1.73 26.42
C PRO A 168 24.10 -0.21 26.19
N ALA A 169 23.00 0.42 26.51
CA ALA A 169 22.54 1.75 26.12
C ALA A 169 23.43 2.94 26.55
N ARG A 170 24.69 2.76 26.83
CA ARG A 170 25.57 3.82 27.35
C ARG A 170 26.30 4.65 26.30
N THR A 171 26.21 4.33 25.02
CA THR A 171 26.93 5.08 23.99
C THR A 171 26.11 5.30 22.75
N ARG A 172 25.65 6.54 22.54
CA ARG A 172 25.34 7.02 21.20
C ARG A 172 26.61 6.87 20.36
N LYS A 173 26.62 6.01 19.38
CA LYS A 173 27.76 5.91 18.44
C LYS A 173 27.81 7.09 17.48
N SER A 174 26.69 7.80 17.32
CA SER A 174 26.57 9.01 16.52
C SER A 174 25.63 9.99 17.22
N LYS A 175 25.88 11.31 17.07
CA LYS A 175 24.97 12.37 17.52
C LYS A 175 23.61 12.34 16.81
N HIS A 176 23.52 11.60 15.71
CA HIS A 176 22.31 11.45 14.91
C HIS A 176 21.47 10.24 15.30
N ASP A 177 22.01 9.33 16.12
CA ASP A 177 21.26 8.19 16.67
C ASP A 177 20.34 8.65 17.81
N ARG A 178 19.24 7.91 18.04
CA ARG A 178 18.37 8.11 19.20
C ARG A 178 18.41 6.89 20.11
N ILE A 179 18.12 7.07 21.38
CA ILE A 179 17.94 5.98 22.33
C ILE A 179 16.47 5.89 22.65
N GLY A 180 15.89 4.74 22.35
CA GLY A 180 14.49 4.44 22.59
C GLY A 180 14.27 3.40 23.69
N TYR A 181 13.04 3.34 24.17
CA TYR A 181 12.54 2.29 25.04
C TYR A 181 11.27 1.72 24.43
N VAL A 182 11.17 0.41 24.33
CA VAL A 182 9.99 -0.30 23.85
C VAL A 182 9.12 -0.67 25.04
N ALA A 183 7.85 -0.28 25.02
CA ALA A 183 6.88 -0.66 26.02
C ALA A 183 5.60 -1.20 25.39
N ASN A 184 5.00 -2.20 26.02
CA ASN A 184 3.71 -2.73 25.64
C ASN A 184 2.64 -2.15 26.60
N LEU A 185 1.69 -1.41 26.03
CA LEU A 185 0.58 -0.82 26.78
C LEU A 185 -0.59 -1.80 26.99
N GLY A 186 -0.53 -2.98 26.36
CA GLY A 186 -1.64 -3.92 26.36
C GLY A 186 -2.84 -3.41 25.56
N ARG A 187 -4.03 -3.84 25.97
CA ARG A 187 -5.30 -3.41 25.33
C ARG A 187 -5.68 -2.02 25.83
N LEU A 188 -5.84 -1.09 24.90
CA LEU A 188 -6.27 0.28 25.20
C LEU A 188 -7.78 0.43 24.93
N SER A 189 -8.53 0.85 25.95
CA SER A 189 -9.92 1.28 25.84
C SER A 189 -10.03 2.70 25.28
N GLU A 190 -9.06 3.57 25.63
CA GLU A 190 -9.00 4.95 25.18
C GLU A 190 -7.56 5.35 24.82
N PRO A 191 -7.35 6.31 23.91
CA PRO A 191 -6.01 6.75 23.55
C PRO A 191 -5.39 7.62 24.66
N PRO A 192 -4.10 7.38 25.02
CA PRO A 192 -3.39 8.25 25.96
C PRO A 192 -3.15 9.63 25.34
N ARG A 193 -3.28 10.70 26.15
CA ARG A 193 -3.20 12.10 25.70
C ARG A 193 -1.97 12.86 26.17
N SER A 194 -1.27 12.35 27.16
CA SER A 194 -0.21 13.09 27.84
C SER A 194 0.91 12.18 28.32
N TRP A 195 2.05 12.80 28.60
CA TRP A 195 3.18 12.09 29.22
C TRP A 195 2.76 11.43 30.55
N SER A 196 1.96 12.10 31.40
CA SER A 196 1.51 11.53 32.66
C SER A 196 0.65 10.28 32.48
N THR A 197 -0.22 10.26 31.48
CA THR A 197 -1.03 9.06 31.16
C THR A 197 -0.13 7.92 30.67
N VAL A 198 0.82 8.21 29.77
CA VAL A 198 1.77 7.20 29.28
C VAL A 198 2.64 6.66 30.42
N GLN A 199 3.12 7.51 31.35
CA GLN A 199 3.88 7.06 32.52
C GLN A 199 3.11 6.08 33.40
N GLN A 200 1.81 6.32 33.61
CA GLN A 200 0.95 5.41 34.37
C GLN A 200 0.81 4.05 33.67
N LEU A 201 0.66 4.06 32.35
CA LEU A 201 0.51 2.84 31.56
C LEU A 201 1.79 2.00 31.50
N ILE A 202 2.97 2.61 31.37
CA ILE A 202 4.26 1.88 31.29
C ILE A 202 4.82 1.51 32.67
N GLY A 203 4.42 2.19 33.73
CA GLY A 203 4.83 1.95 35.10
C GLY A 203 6.15 2.61 35.50
N GLU A 204 6.36 2.75 36.83
CA GLU A 204 7.50 3.48 37.41
C GLU A 204 8.87 2.87 37.07
N GLU A 205 8.96 1.56 37.00
CA GLU A 205 10.21 0.86 36.68
C GLU A 205 10.68 1.19 35.25
N ALA A 206 9.77 1.16 34.28
CA ALA A 206 10.02 1.54 32.89
C ALA A 206 10.44 3.01 32.78
N VAL A 207 9.72 3.92 33.46
CA VAL A 207 10.07 5.33 33.53
C VAL A 207 11.45 5.54 34.11
N GLY A 208 11.80 4.85 35.21
CA GLY A 208 13.12 4.91 35.82
C GLY A 208 14.22 4.38 34.92
N THR A 209 13.96 3.31 34.17
CA THR A 209 14.91 2.74 33.21
C THR A 209 15.13 3.68 32.02
N PHE A 210 14.06 4.24 31.47
CA PHE A 210 14.09 5.22 30.42
C PHE A 210 14.93 6.46 30.82
N ALA A 211 14.64 7.03 31.99
CA ALA A 211 15.33 8.23 32.48
C ALA A 211 16.82 8.00 32.76
N ARG A 212 17.19 6.88 33.43
CA ARG A 212 18.59 6.54 33.69
C ARG A 212 19.43 6.33 32.44
N ALA A 213 18.82 5.88 31.36
CA ALA A 213 19.48 5.69 30.08
C ALA A 213 19.65 7.00 29.28
N GLY A 214 19.01 8.08 29.68
CA GLY A 214 18.92 9.31 28.88
C GLY A 214 18.24 9.06 27.55
N ALA A 215 17.25 8.16 27.53
CA ALA A 215 16.45 7.87 26.36
C ALA A 215 15.55 9.07 26.03
N ASP A 216 15.32 9.29 24.75
CA ASP A 216 14.54 10.41 24.22
C ASP A 216 13.38 9.96 23.32
N THR A 217 13.19 8.67 23.18
CA THR A 217 12.18 8.09 22.29
C THR A 217 11.48 6.91 22.95
N LEU A 218 10.16 6.88 22.86
CA LEU A 218 9.31 5.75 23.25
C LEU A 218 8.78 5.06 22.01
N ILE A 219 8.79 3.75 22.00
CA ILE A 219 8.13 2.91 21.01
C ILE A 219 7.05 2.14 21.78
N LEU A 220 5.79 2.55 21.60
CA LEU A 220 4.68 2.03 22.35
C LEU A 220 3.89 1.05 21.49
N ARG A 221 3.87 -0.22 21.89
CA ARG A 221 2.98 -1.24 21.33
C ARG A 221 1.65 -1.20 22.07
N TYR A 222 0.56 -1.41 21.35
CA TYR A 222 -0.78 -1.45 21.93
C TYR A 222 -1.70 -2.39 21.16
N GLN A 223 -2.80 -2.78 21.79
CA GLN A 223 -3.88 -3.52 21.15
C GLN A 223 -5.17 -2.69 21.21
N ARG A 224 -5.93 -2.72 20.10
CA ARG A 224 -7.30 -2.24 20.04
C ARG A 224 -8.15 -3.27 19.31
N GLY A 225 -9.19 -3.81 19.98
CA GLY A 225 -9.91 -4.98 19.46
C GLY A 225 -8.95 -6.16 19.27
N ASP A 226 -8.95 -6.72 18.08
CA ASP A 226 -8.09 -7.85 17.68
C ASP A 226 -6.83 -7.42 16.91
N HIS A 227 -6.59 -6.10 16.82
CA HIS A 227 -5.46 -5.55 16.06
C HIS A 227 -4.35 -5.06 17.00
N GLU A 228 -3.10 -5.24 16.55
CA GLU A 228 -1.92 -4.68 17.20
C GLU A 228 -1.39 -3.48 16.41
N GLY A 229 -0.95 -2.45 17.14
CA GLY A 229 -0.33 -1.26 16.59
C GLY A 229 0.92 -0.85 17.35
N ALA A 230 1.66 0.08 16.78
CA ALA A 230 2.77 0.73 17.46
C ALA A 230 2.84 2.20 17.05
N VAL A 231 3.22 3.05 18.01
CA VAL A 231 3.52 4.46 17.79
C VAL A 231 4.90 4.79 18.31
N VAL A 232 5.63 5.64 17.60
CA VAL A 232 6.95 6.12 18.03
C VAL A 232 6.84 7.57 18.45
N LEU A 233 7.18 7.86 19.72
CA LEU A 233 7.04 9.16 20.33
C LEU A 233 8.42 9.69 20.77
N ALA A 234 8.73 10.92 20.38
CA ALA A 234 9.85 11.69 20.92
C ALA A 234 9.41 12.41 22.19
N LEU A 235 10.29 12.47 23.21
CA LEU A 235 10.14 13.34 24.35
C LEU A 235 10.87 14.64 24.06
N GLU A 236 10.13 15.74 24.01
CA GLU A 236 10.66 17.07 23.72
C GLU A 236 10.36 18.02 24.87
N GLN A 237 11.31 18.92 25.15
CA GLN A 237 11.11 19.95 26.16
C GLN A 237 10.25 21.07 25.57
N SER A 238 9.16 21.42 26.23
CA SER A 238 8.32 22.56 25.89
C SER A 238 8.23 23.56 27.05
N GLN A 239 7.61 24.72 26.84
CA GLN A 239 7.40 25.72 27.91
C GLN A 239 6.54 25.17 29.08
N GLY A 240 5.73 24.14 28.82
CA GLY A 240 4.86 23.48 29.83
C GLY A 240 5.45 22.22 30.46
N GLY A 241 6.70 21.84 30.12
CA GLY A 241 7.33 20.59 30.60
C GLY A 241 7.67 19.64 29.45
N ILE A 242 7.64 18.33 29.74
CA ILE A 242 7.87 17.29 28.71
C ILE A 242 6.61 17.08 27.88
N GLU A 243 6.73 17.25 26.58
CA GLU A 243 5.68 16.96 25.60
C GLU A 243 6.07 15.72 24.78
N LEU A 244 5.08 14.85 24.54
CA LEU A 244 5.21 13.72 23.62
C LEU A 244 4.84 14.17 22.21
N ARG A 245 5.72 13.91 21.24
CA ARG A 245 5.49 14.21 19.84
C ARG A 245 5.70 12.97 19.01
N HIS A 246 4.78 12.65 18.10
CA HIS A 246 4.95 11.48 17.25
C HIS A 246 6.03 11.69 16.19
N LEU A 247 6.82 10.65 15.97
CA LEU A 247 7.76 10.53 14.85
C LEU A 247 7.07 9.72 13.75
N ASN A 248 7.25 10.12 12.50
CA ASN A 248 6.82 9.27 11.40
C ASN A 248 7.43 7.89 11.57
N SER A 249 6.62 6.85 11.53
CA SER A 249 7.11 5.49 11.75
C SER A 249 6.43 4.48 10.83
N ALA A 250 7.14 3.40 10.51
CA ALA A 250 6.59 2.33 9.70
C ALA A 250 7.22 0.98 10.05
N PRO A 251 6.40 -0.07 10.18
CA PRO A 251 6.92 -1.43 10.32
C PRO A 251 7.52 -1.93 9.00
N THR A 252 8.62 -2.69 9.11
CA THR A 252 9.28 -3.37 7.99
C THR A 252 9.04 -4.88 8.04
N THR A 253 8.06 -5.33 8.82
CA THR A 253 7.71 -6.74 8.91
C THR A 253 7.09 -7.24 7.60
N THR A 254 7.21 -8.53 7.36
CA THR A 254 6.64 -9.18 6.17
C THR A 254 5.12 -8.96 6.10
N GLU A 255 4.43 -8.98 7.23
CA GLU A 255 2.98 -8.75 7.35
C GLU A 255 2.62 -7.33 6.91
N ALA A 256 3.35 -6.32 7.37
CA ALA A 256 3.13 -4.93 7.00
C ALA A 256 3.39 -4.68 5.50
N LEU A 257 4.42 -5.32 4.93
CA LEU A 257 4.69 -5.24 3.49
C LEU A 257 3.58 -5.92 2.67
N ARG A 258 3.04 -7.05 3.17
CA ARG A 258 1.95 -7.79 2.50
C ARG A 258 0.60 -7.09 2.59
N ALA A 259 0.30 -6.38 3.66
CA ALA A 259 -0.99 -5.70 3.85
C ALA A 259 -1.38 -4.80 2.66
N ARG A 260 -0.38 -4.25 1.94
CA ARG A 260 -0.59 -3.42 0.74
C ARG A 260 -0.39 -4.16 -0.59
N ALA A 261 -0.06 -5.47 -0.55
CA ALA A 261 0.11 -6.30 -1.75
C ALA A 261 -1.21 -6.89 -2.29
N GLY A 262 -2.32 -6.66 -1.60
CA GLY A 262 -3.65 -7.14 -1.96
C GLY A 262 -4.06 -8.42 -1.20
N ARG A 263 -5.33 -8.76 -1.29
CA ARG A 263 -5.95 -9.87 -0.52
C ARG A 263 -5.37 -11.26 -0.82
N SER A 264 -4.73 -11.42 -1.97
CA SER A 264 -4.17 -12.71 -2.42
C SER A 264 -2.73 -12.93 -1.97
N ALA A 265 -2.08 -11.97 -1.31
CA ALA A 265 -0.66 -12.03 -0.99
C ALA A 265 -0.27 -13.27 -0.16
N ASP A 266 -1.12 -13.66 0.80
CA ASP A 266 -0.87 -14.84 1.63
C ASP A 266 -0.96 -16.15 0.84
N GLN A 267 -1.84 -16.23 -0.15
CA GLN A 267 -1.98 -17.41 -1.01
C GLN A 267 -0.83 -17.52 -2.03
N LEU A 268 -0.20 -16.38 -2.37
CA LEU A 268 0.87 -16.30 -3.37
C LEU A 268 2.26 -16.52 -2.78
N CYS A 269 2.45 -16.34 -1.48
CA CYS A 269 3.78 -16.37 -0.87
C CYS A 269 4.48 -17.73 -0.94
N ASP A 270 3.73 -18.81 -1.04
CA ASP A 270 4.23 -20.17 -1.16
C ASP A 270 4.21 -20.71 -2.61
N ARG A 271 3.83 -19.86 -3.58
CA ARG A 271 3.77 -20.23 -4.98
C ARG A 271 5.13 -20.11 -5.65
N ASN A 272 5.42 -21.07 -6.53
CA ASN A 272 6.62 -21.13 -7.34
C ASN A 272 6.26 -20.91 -8.82
N VAL A 273 6.82 -19.85 -9.42
CA VAL A 273 6.49 -19.43 -10.80
C VAL A 273 7.72 -19.49 -11.69
N ALA A 274 7.59 -20.15 -12.85
CA ALA A 274 8.59 -20.05 -13.92
C ALA A 274 8.16 -19.00 -14.94
N ILE A 275 9.11 -18.16 -15.38
CA ILE A 275 8.91 -17.15 -16.43
C ILE A 275 9.92 -17.41 -17.54
N ILE A 276 9.42 -17.69 -18.75
CA ILE A 276 10.21 -17.92 -19.94
C ILE A 276 10.15 -16.64 -20.79
N GLY A 277 11.32 -16.07 -21.08
CA GLY A 277 11.46 -14.77 -21.72
C GLY A 277 11.39 -13.61 -20.73
N LEU A 278 12.54 -13.05 -20.36
CA LEU A 278 12.71 -11.89 -19.47
C LEU A 278 12.92 -10.61 -20.28
N GLY A 279 12.31 -10.52 -21.45
CA GLY A 279 12.27 -9.31 -22.24
C GLY A 279 11.34 -8.23 -21.66
N ALA A 280 10.71 -7.46 -22.54
CA ALA A 280 9.83 -6.37 -22.20
C ALA A 280 8.67 -6.80 -21.28
N ILE A 281 7.86 -7.79 -21.70
CA ILE A 281 6.68 -8.25 -20.94
C ILE A 281 7.10 -9.06 -19.71
N GLY A 282 7.98 -10.08 -19.90
CA GLY A 282 8.31 -10.99 -18.81
C GLY A 282 9.02 -10.34 -17.64
N SER A 283 9.88 -9.33 -17.86
CA SER A 283 10.54 -8.61 -16.78
C SER A 283 9.55 -7.85 -15.89
N PHE A 284 8.56 -7.17 -16.47
CA PHE A 284 7.50 -6.49 -15.68
C PHE A 284 6.52 -7.50 -15.06
N THR A 285 6.23 -8.62 -15.72
CA THR A 285 5.39 -9.69 -15.14
C THR A 285 6.04 -10.26 -13.88
N ALA A 286 7.36 -10.48 -13.88
CA ALA A 286 8.11 -10.92 -12.69
C ALA A 286 8.00 -9.90 -11.54
N ASP A 287 8.17 -8.60 -11.83
CA ASP A 287 8.03 -7.51 -10.86
C ASP A 287 6.62 -7.46 -10.27
N LEU A 288 5.59 -7.55 -11.10
CA LEU A 288 4.19 -7.50 -10.66
C LEU A 288 3.81 -8.70 -9.80
N LEU A 289 4.26 -9.91 -10.16
CA LEU A 289 4.02 -11.10 -9.36
C LEU A 289 4.76 -11.05 -8.01
N ALA A 290 5.99 -10.55 -7.98
CA ALA A 290 6.72 -10.32 -6.73
C ALA A 290 6.02 -9.29 -5.83
N ARG A 291 5.51 -8.19 -6.39
CA ARG A 291 4.69 -7.20 -5.67
C ARG A 291 3.41 -7.82 -5.10
N ALA A 292 2.80 -8.73 -5.84
CA ALA A 292 1.58 -9.42 -5.41
C ALA A 292 1.82 -10.46 -4.31
N GLY A 293 3.08 -10.85 -4.05
CA GLY A 293 3.43 -11.74 -2.96
C GLY A 293 4.19 -13.02 -3.35
N VAL A 294 4.38 -13.31 -4.63
CA VAL A 294 5.19 -14.48 -5.08
C VAL A 294 6.65 -14.29 -4.65
N LYS A 295 7.24 -15.32 -4.05
CA LYS A 295 8.62 -15.25 -3.51
C LYS A 295 9.61 -16.16 -4.23
N THR A 296 9.11 -17.18 -4.93
CA THR A 296 9.94 -18.21 -5.57
C THR A 296 9.79 -18.13 -7.09
N PHE A 297 10.92 -17.97 -7.79
CA PHE A 297 10.94 -17.82 -9.24
C PHE A 297 11.98 -18.71 -9.90
N THR A 298 11.67 -19.18 -11.10
CA THR A 298 12.63 -19.66 -12.09
C THR A 298 12.54 -18.75 -13.30
N LEU A 299 13.61 -18.05 -13.61
CA LEU A 299 13.71 -17.06 -14.68
C LEU A 299 14.55 -17.66 -15.83
N VAL A 300 13.99 -17.74 -17.04
CA VAL A 300 14.65 -18.36 -18.21
C VAL A 300 14.72 -17.36 -19.35
N ASP A 301 15.92 -16.98 -19.77
CA ASP A 301 16.20 -16.13 -20.93
C ASP A 301 17.68 -16.25 -21.29
N ARG A 302 18.03 -16.33 -22.58
CA ARG A 302 19.43 -16.40 -23.04
C ARG A 302 20.09 -15.06 -23.25
N ASP A 303 19.30 -13.97 -23.31
CA ASP A 303 19.77 -12.67 -23.75
C ASP A 303 20.42 -11.87 -22.63
N ILE A 304 21.20 -10.87 -23.04
CA ILE A 304 21.74 -9.83 -22.16
C ILE A 304 20.93 -8.54 -22.27
N VAL A 305 21.00 -7.69 -21.25
CA VAL A 305 20.43 -6.34 -21.28
C VAL A 305 21.29 -5.46 -22.18
N LYS A 306 20.66 -4.89 -23.22
CA LYS A 306 21.28 -3.95 -24.15
C LYS A 306 20.73 -2.53 -23.94
N PRO A 307 21.46 -1.45 -24.33
CA PRO A 307 20.95 -0.08 -24.23
C PRO A 307 19.57 0.12 -24.88
N GLY A 308 19.31 -0.49 -26.05
CA GLY A 308 18.04 -0.43 -26.76
C GLY A 308 16.86 -1.10 -26.02
N ASN A 309 17.12 -1.92 -25.00
CA ASN A 309 16.07 -2.53 -24.19
C ASN A 309 15.52 -1.57 -23.13
N LEU A 310 16.32 -0.61 -22.62
CA LEU A 310 15.98 0.22 -21.47
C LEU A 310 14.60 0.89 -21.50
N PRO A 311 14.12 1.42 -22.64
CA PRO A 311 12.79 2.02 -22.68
C PRO A 311 11.64 1.07 -22.35
N ARG A 312 11.84 -0.25 -22.54
CA ARG A 312 10.79 -1.28 -22.43
C ARG A 312 11.15 -2.44 -21.50
N HIS A 313 12.26 -2.38 -20.80
CA HIS A 313 12.71 -3.40 -19.86
C HIS A 313 12.70 -2.87 -18.43
N LEU A 314 12.43 -3.74 -17.47
CA LEU A 314 12.41 -3.39 -16.04
C LEU A 314 13.79 -2.92 -15.52
N ALA A 315 14.87 -3.48 -16.07
CA ALA A 315 16.23 -3.15 -15.65
C ALA A 315 16.66 -1.75 -16.10
N GLY A 316 17.46 -1.10 -15.26
CA GLY A 316 18.04 0.21 -15.51
C GLY A 316 19.41 0.15 -16.21
N PRO A 317 20.04 1.32 -16.41
CA PRO A 317 21.34 1.44 -17.08
C PRO A 317 22.48 0.68 -16.39
N ASP A 318 22.38 0.49 -15.07
CA ASP A 318 23.33 -0.26 -14.24
C ASP A 318 23.37 -1.77 -14.57
N ALA A 319 22.37 -2.28 -15.26
CA ALA A 319 22.29 -3.68 -15.67
C ALA A 319 22.75 -3.94 -17.10
N ILE A 320 23.17 -2.94 -17.86
CA ILE A 320 23.65 -3.14 -19.25
C ILE A 320 24.81 -4.13 -19.27
N GLY A 321 24.68 -5.15 -20.12
CA GLY A 321 25.65 -6.23 -20.26
C GLY A 321 25.42 -7.43 -19.35
N LEU A 322 24.55 -7.36 -18.34
CA LEU A 322 24.15 -8.51 -17.54
C LEU A 322 23.19 -9.43 -18.30
N PRO A 323 23.20 -10.75 -18.04
CA PRO A 323 22.11 -11.62 -18.43
C PRO A 323 20.77 -11.05 -17.92
N LYS A 324 19.71 -11.07 -18.74
CA LYS A 324 18.39 -10.53 -18.37
C LYS A 324 17.85 -11.22 -17.12
N THR A 325 18.06 -12.52 -16.99
CA THR A 325 17.68 -13.33 -15.83
C THR A 325 18.34 -12.82 -14.55
N LEU A 326 19.65 -12.53 -14.59
CA LEU A 326 20.41 -12.02 -13.46
C LEU A 326 20.00 -10.58 -13.12
N ALA A 327 19.77 -9.73 -14.11
CA ALA A 327 19.33 -8.36 -13.94
C ALA A 327 17.97 -8.30 -13.21
N VAL A 328 17.00 -9.12 -13.63
CA VAL A 328 15.69 -9.22 -12.98
C VAL A 328 15.81 -9.82 -11.58
N LYS A 329 16.56 -10.90 -11.39
CA LYS A 329 16.83 -11.49 -10.07
C LYS A 329 17.36 -10.45 -9.08
N GLN A 330 18.40 -9.70 -9.44
CA GLN A 330 18.98 -8.66 -8.57
C GLN A 330 17.96 -7.57 -8.20
N LEU A 331 17.11 -7.18 -9.15
CA LEU A 331 16.04 -6.21 -8.88
C LEU A 331 15.01 -6.74 -7.90
N LEU A 332 14.54 -7.98 -8.06
CA LEU A 332 13.57 -8.60 -7.16
C LEU A 332 14.14 -8.74 -5.73
N VAL A 333 15.39 -9.19 -5.60
CA VAL A 333 16.07 -9.26 -4.30
C VAL A 333 16.19 -7.88 -3.67
N LYS A 334 16.67 -6.89 -4.42
CA LYS A 334 16.92 -5.53 -3.90
C LYS A 334 15.65 -4.78 -3.53
N ARG A 335 14.57 -4.90 -4.34
CA ARG A 335 13.33 -4.14 -4.15
C ARG A 335 12.41 -4.75 -3.10
N TYR A 336 12.34 -6.08 -3.06
CA TYR A 336 11.33 -6.80 -2.26
C TYR A 336 11.92 -7.62 -1.14
N GLY A 337 13.24 -7.60 -0.98
CA GLY A 337 13.92 -8.38 0.06
C GLY A 337 13.76 -9.90 -0.12
N LEU A 338 13.54 -10.35 -1.37
CA LEU A 338 13.42 -11.78 -1.64
C LEU A 338 14.75 -12.49 -1.33
N VAL A 339 14.65 -13.74 -0.87
CA VAL A 339 15.83 -14.57 -0.62
C VAL A 339 16.49 -14.90 -1.96
N GLU A 340 17.79 -14.66 -2.07
CA GLU A 340 18.51 -14.85 -3.33
C GLU A 340 18.41 -16.28 -3.87
N ASP A 341 18.44 -17.28 -2.98
CA ASP A 341 18.35 -18.69 -3.35
C ASP A 341 16.93 -19.12 -3.76
N SER A 342 15.90 -18.30 -3.48
CA SER A 342 14.54 -18.57 -3.94
C SER A 342 14.32 -18.17 -5.41
N ILE A 343 15.32 -17.57 -6.05
CA ILE A 343 15.25 -17.14 -7.44
C ILE A 343 16.35 -17.83 -8.24
N ARG A 344 15.96 -18.75 -9.13
CA ARG A 344 16.85 -19.42 -10.09
C ARG A 344 16.91 -18.62 -11.38
N ALA A 345 18.10 -18.21 -11.79
CA ALA A 345 18.37 -17.55 -13.06
C ALA A 345 19.02 -18.57 -14.02
N LEU A 346 18.40 -18.78 -15.17
CA LEU A 346 18.79 -19.81 -16.14
C LEU A 346 19.00 -19.16 -17.52
N ASP A 347 20.26 -19.07 -17.93
CA ASP A 347 20.68 -18.33 -19.13
C ASP A 347 20.73 -19.25 -20.35
N TYR A 348 19.56 -19.76 -20.77
CA TYR A 348 19.45 -20.61 -21.96
C TYR A 348 18.11 -20.41 -22.68
N THR A 349 17.99 -21.02 -23.87
CA THR A 349 16.74 -21.05 -24.65
C THR A 349 16.05 -22.38 -24.44
N ILE A 350 14.73 -22.35 -24.28
CA ILE A 350 13.89 -23.55 -24.33
C ILE A 350 13.83 -24.03 -25.78
N ASP A 351 14.42 -25.17 -26.05
CA ASP A 351 14.39 -25.80 -27.39
C ASP A 351 13.96 -27.30 -27.37
N ASN A 352 13.71 -27.80 -26.14
CA ASN A 352 13.39 -29.19 -25.89
C ASN A 352 12.04 -29.32 -25.12
N PRO A 353 11.07 -30.12 -25.60
CA PRO A 353 9.81 -30.38 -24.88
C PRO A 353 9.99 -30.94 -23.47
N ASP A 354 11.05 -31.70 -23.19
CA ASP A 354 11.29 -32.28 -21.85
C ASP A 354 11.64 -31.21 -20.81
N GLU A 355 12.28 -30.12 -21.23
CA GLU A 355 12.53 -28.96 -20.37
C GLU A 355 11.22 -28.28 -19.99
N VAL A 356 10.29 -28.14 -20.94
CA VAL A 356 8.95 -27.59 -20.69
C VAL A 356 8.17 -28.46 -19.71
N VAL A 357 8.20 -29.78 -19.90
CA VAL A 357 7.57 -30.75 -18.96
C VAL A 357 8.19 -30.61 -17.58
N THR A 358 9.50 -30.46 -17.48
CA THR A 358 10.20 -30.26 -16.21
C THR A 358 9.78 -28.96 -15.51
N LEU A 359 9.67 -27.86 -16.26
CA LEU A 359 9.19 -26.59 -15.70
C LEU A 359 7.74 -26.69 -15.22
N LEU A 360 6.84 -27.23 -16.06
CA LEU A 360 5.42 -27.39 -15.70
C LEU A 360 5.20 -28.32 -14.50
N SER A 361 6.02 -29.36 -14.35
CA SER A 361 5.90 -30.33 -13.23
C SER A 361 6.45 -29.80 -11.91
N ASN A 362 7.37 -28.83 -11.93
CA ASN A 362 8.05 -28.32 -10.75
C ASN A 362 7.58 -26.92 -10.32
N HIS A 363 6.62 -26.32 -11.02
CA HIS A 363 6.11 -24.98 -10.73
C HIS A 363 4.58 -24.97 -10.67
N ASP A 364 4.05 -24.10 -9.83
CA ASP A 364 2.59 -23.89 -9.75
C ASP A 364 2.06 -23.22 -11.01
N LEU A 365 2.89 -22.44 -11.71
CA LEU A 365 2.55 -21.80 -12.97
C LEU A 365 3.80 -21.54 -13.81
N VAL A 366 3.66 -21.75 -15.12
CA VAL A 366 4.62 -21.29 -16.13
C VAL A 366 4.00 -20.13 -16.89
N VAL A 367 4.75 -19.02 -17.01
CA VAL A 367 4.40 -17.85 -17.82
C VAL A 367 5.36 -17.77 -18.99
N ASP A 368 4.84 -17.88 -20.20
CA ASP A 368 5.57 -17.66 -21.44
C ASP A 368 5.43 -16.21 -21.90
N ALA A 369 6.54 -15.50 -21.94
CA ALA A 369 6.69 -14.16 -22.51
C ALA A 369 7.86 -14.11 -23.51
N SER A 370 8.22 -15.28 -24.10
CA SER A 370 9.32 -15.42 -25.04
C SER A 370 9.01 -14.79 -26.41
N ALA A 371 7.75 -14.65 -26.77
CA ALA A 371 7.28 -14.33 -28.12
C ALA A 371 7.76 -15.33 -29.20
N ASP A 372 8.06 -16.57 -28.81
CA ASP A 372 8.45 -17.65 -29.66
C ASP A 372 7.30 -18.67 -29.80
N PHE A 373 6.77 -18.79 -31.04
CA PHE A 373 5.64 -19.69 -31.29
C PHE A 373 5.99 -21.16 -31.05
N SER A 374 7.23 -21.56 -31.20
CA SER A 374 7.65 -22.94 -30.93
C SER A 374 7.62 -23.25 -29.46
N VAL A 375 8.08 -22.32 -28.61
CA VAL A 375 8.01 -22.41 -27.15
C VAL A 375 6.56 -22.44 -26.70
N THR A 376 5.72 -21.53 -27.18
CA THR A 376 4.30 -21.47 -26.86
C THR A 376 3.58 -22.77 -27.24
N ALA A 377 3.87 -23.36 -28.41
CA ALA A 377 3.31 -24.64 -28.86
C ALA A 377 3.76 -25.80 -27.97
N MET A 378 5.05 -25.88 -27.64
CA MET A 378 5.56 -26.89 -26.69
C MET A 378 4.88 -26.82 -25.33
N ILE A 379 4.72 -25.62 -24.79
CA ILE A 379 4.03 -25.39 -23.50
C ILE A 379 2.58 -25.86 -23.59
N HIS A 380 1.85 -25.48 -24.62
CA HIS A 380 0.46 -25.90 -24.82
C HIS A 380 0.30 -27.43 -24.83
N HIS A 381 1.12 -28.12 -25.62
CA HIS A 381 1.07 -29.58 -25.74
C HIS A 381 1.51 -30.29 -24.46
N ALA A 382 2.59 -29.82 -23.83
CA ALA A 382 3.09 -30.40 -22.59
C ALA A 382 2.09 -30.19 -21.44
N ALA A 383 1.53 -29.00 -21.28
CA ALA A 383 0.55 -28.69 -20.24
C ALA A 383 -0.73 -29.54 -20.41
N ALA A 384 -1.26 -29.67 -21.63
CA ALA A 384 -2.38 -30.53 -21.94
C ALA A 384 -2.12 -32.01 -21.57
N ARG A 385 -0.89 -32.50 -21.83
CA ARG A 385 -0.51 -33.89 -21.55
C ARG A 385 -0.42 -34.21 -20.06
N ILE A 386 0.06 -33.26 -19.24
CA ILE A 386 0.22 -33.47 -17.79
C ILE A 386 -0.93 -32.93 -16.96
N GLY A 387 -1.97 -32.37 -17.60
CA GLY A 387 -3.15 -31.84 -16.92
C GLY A 387 -2.88 -30.56 -16.12
N SER A 388 -1.91 -29.74 -16.56
CA SER A 388 -1.62 -28.43 -15.95
C SER A 388 -2.02 -27.30 -16.90
N HIS A 389 -1.89 -26.05 -16.41
CA HIS A 389 -2.15 -24.86 -17.19
C HIS A 389 -0.95 -23.91 -17.13
N ALA A 390 -0.73 -23.17 -18.22
CA ALA A 390 0.27 -22.11 -18.32
C ALA A 390 -0.39 -20.84 -18.88
N ILE A 391 0.34 -19.73 -18.87
CA ILE A 391 -0.07 -18.49 -19.51
C ILE A 391 0.97 -18.13 -20.58
N SER A 392 0.50 -17.72 -21.76
CA SER A 392 1.32 -17.03 -22.74
C SER A 392 0.87 -15.58 -22.83
N ALA A 393 1.83 -14.64 -22.80
CA ALA A 393 1.59 -13.20 -22.85
C ALA A 393 2.40 -12.56 -23.98
N ALA A 394 1.71 -11.97 -24.94
CA ALA A 394 2.33 -11.37 -26.11
C ALA A 394 1.66 -10.08 -26.56
N LEU A 395 2.42 -9.22 -27.23
CA LEU A 395 1.92 -8.10 -28.01
C LEU A 395 1.84 -8.50 -29.48
N GLN A 396 0.68 -8.27 -30.08
CA GLN A 396 0.41 -8.53 -31.50
C GLN A 396 0.10 -7.23 -32.26
N ASN A 397 0.04 -7.30 -33.59
CA ASN A 397 -0.35 -6.19 -34.47
C ASN A 397 0.47 -4.91 -34.17
N SER A 398 1.81 -5.06 -34.17
CA SER A 398 2.74 -3.94 -33.90
C SER A 398 2.55 -3.26 -32.54
N GLY A 399 2.22 -4.02 -31.51
CA GLY A 399 2.02 -3.52 -30.16
C GLY A 399 0.63 -2.95 -29.89
N ARG A 400 -0.31 -3.07 -30.82
CA ARG A 400 -1.68 -2.56 -30.67
C ARG A 400 -2.64 -3.50 -29.94
N THR A 401 -2.28 -4.77 -29.80
CA THR A 401 -3.14 -5.79 -29.19
C THR A 401 -2.37 -6.55 -28.12
N ALA A 402 -2.80 -6.45 -26.88
CA ALA A 402 -2.37 -7.35 -25.82
C ALA A 402 -3.10 -8.69 -25.98
N ARG A 403 -2.37 -9.79 -25.96
CA ARG A 403 -2.96 -11.12 -25.96
C ARG A 403 -2.38 -11.95 -24.84
N ILE A 404 -3.27 -12.48 -24.02
CA ILE A 404 -2.97 -13.42 -22.95
C ILE A 404 -3.76 -14.70 -23.23
N ASP A 405 -3.08 -15.81 -23.38
CA ASP A 405 -3.71 -17.12 -23.59
C ASP A 405 -3.50 -18.00 -22.35
N VAL A 406 -4.54 -18.66 -21.88
CA VAL A 406 -4.46 -19.77 -20.93
C VAL A 406 -4.25 -21.07 -21.75
N LEU A 407 -3.18 -21.78 -21.47
CA LEU A 407 -2.70 -22.92 -22.25
C LEU A 407 -2.66 -24.23 -21.42
N PRO A 408 -3.44 -25.26 -21.75
CA PRO A 408 -4.64 -25.19 -22.59
C PRO A 408 -5.76 -24.37 -21.93
N PRO A 409 -6.76 -23.87 -22.68
CA PRO A 409 -7.93 -23.21 -22.11
C PRO A 409 -8.66 -24.10 -21.10
N LEU A 410 -9.16 -23.53 -20.01
CA LEU A 410 -9.85 -24.26 -18.94
C LEU A 410 -11.16 -24.94 -19.40
N ASP A 411 -11.78 -24.47 -20.48
CA ASP A 411 -13.01 -25.02 -21.06
C ASP A 411 -12.80 -25.66 -22.43
N GLY A 412 -11.55 -25.80 -22.86
CA GLY A 412 -11.16 -26.34 -24.14
C GLY A 412 -11.40 -25.43 -25.35
N LYS A 413 -11.86 -24.18 -25.12
CA LYS A 413 -12.13 -23.20 -26.19
C LYS A 413 -11.06 -22.12 -26.21
N ALA A 414 -10.18 -22.13 -27.22
CA ALA A 414 -9.17 -21.11 -27.41
C ALA A 414 -9.77 -19.76 -27.79
N LEU A 415 -9.06 -18.68 -27.47
CA LEU A 415 -9.40 -17.35 -27.98
C LEU A 415 -9.34 -17.32 -29.53
N PRO A 416 -10.24 -16.57 -30.18
CA PRO A 416 -10.15 -16.37 -31.62
C PRO A 416 -8.82 -15.68 -31.99
N SER A 417 -8.36 -15.91 -33.24
CA SER A 417 -7.17 -15.23 -33.73
C SER A 417 -7.40 -13.72 -33.80
N THR A 418 -6.43 -12.97 -33.30
CA THR A 418 -6.40 -11.50 -33.36
C THR A 418 -5.35 -10.97 -34.35
N ALA A 419 -4.59 -11.87 -34.97
CA ALA A 419 -3.58 -11.49 -35.96
C ALA A 419 -4.24 -10.84 -37.19
N GLN A 420 -3.73 -9.68 -37.60
CA GLN A 420 -4.15 -8.98 -38.82
C GLN A 420 -3.21 -9.36 -39.95
N PRO A 421 -3.67 -10.05 -41.00
CA PRO A 421 -2.80 -10.63 -42.02
C PRO A 421 -2.03 -9.62 -42.91
N ASN A 422 -2.41 -8.34 -42.88
CA ASN A 422 -1.93 -7.32 -43.84
C ASN A 422 -1.26 -6.09 -43.18
N ALA A 423 -0.89 -6.13 -41.91
CA ALA A 423 -0.10 -5.05 -41.34
C ALA A 423 1.32 -5.10 -41.94
N LYS A 424 1.57 -4.33 -42.99
CA LYS A 424 2.92 -4.02 -43.45
C LYS A 424 3.56 -3.11 -42.40
N ASP A 425 4.17 -3.72 -41.39
CA ASP A 425 5.02 -2.97 -40.51
C ASP A 425 6.34 -2.67 -41.22
N GLU A 426 6.74 -1.41 -41.25
CA GLU A 426 8.10 -1.06 -41.61
C GLU A 426 9.03 -1.72 -40.61
N ALA A 427 9.86 -2.63 -41.09
CA ALA A 427 10.83 -3.33 -40.24
C ALA A 427 11.94 -2.35 -39.87
N TYR A 428 12.04 -2.00 -38.61
CA TYR A 428 13.19 -1.30 -38.07
C TYR A 428 14.18 -2.33 -37.52
N PHE A 429 15.49 -2.07 -37.75
CA PHE A 429 16.54 -2.94 -37.27
C PHE A 429 17.55 -2.19 -36.42
N GLU A 430 18.07 -2.87 -35.40
CA GLU A 430 19.11 -2.33 -34.53
C GLU A 430 20.43 -2.16 -35.36
N ALA A 431 21.00 -0.97 -35.27
CA ALA A 431 22.26 -0.68 -35.97
C ALA A 431 23.38 -1.58 -35.42
N GLY A 432 24.10 -2.25 -36.35
CA GLY A 432 25.25 -3.09 -36.01
C GLY A 432 24.94 -4.58 -35.77
N CYS A 433 23.73 -4.98 -35.40
CA CYS A 433 23.39 -6.40 -35.22
C CYS A 433 22.25 -6.90 -36.13
N GLY A 434 21.53 -5.99 -36.80
CA GLY A 434 20.40 -6.35 -37.66
C GLY A 434 19.20 -6.99 -36.95
N SER A 435 19.14 -6.93 -35.61
CA SER A 435 18.00 -7.45 -34.86
C SER A 435 16.76 -6.59 -35.10
N PRO A 436 15.59 -7.21 -35.33
CA PRO A 436 14.36 -6.44 -35.51
C PRO A 436 13.97 -5.68 -34.24
N ILE A 437 13.60 -4.42 -34.43
CA ILE A 437 13.09 -3.57 -33.36
C ILE A 437 11.55 -3.66 -33.36
N SER A 438 10.96 -4.18 -32.30
CA SER A 438 9.50 -4.16 -32.14
C SER A 438 8.99 -2.72 -32.01
N PRO A 439 7.96 -2.32 -32.76
CA PRO A 439 7.35 -0.99 -32.68
C PRO A 439 6.49 -0.79 -31.42
N SER A 440 6.43 -1.78 -30.52
CA SER A 440 5.64 -1.73 -29.29
C SER A 440 6.09 -0.58 -28.38
N THR A 441 5.13 0.17 -27.87
CA THR A 441 5.40 1.28 -26.95
C THR A 441 5.62 0.78 -25.52
N PRO A 442 6.33 1.53 -24.65
CA PRO A 442 6.53 1.14 -23.26
C PRO A 442 5.21 0.93 -22.49
N GLN A 443 4.21 1.78 -22.71
CA GLN A 443 2.90 1.62 -22.06
C GLN A 443 2.18 0.34 -22.50
N ALA A 444 2.20 -0.01 -23.79
CA ALA A 444 1.60 -1.24 -24.26
C ALA A 444 2.25 -2.50 -23.65
N VAL A 445 3.57 -2.45 -23.46
CA VAL A 445 4.34 -3.51 -22.78
C VAL A 445 3.89 -3.66 -21.32
N ILE A 446 3.84 -2.55 -20.56
CA ILE A 446 3.49 -2.58 -19.14
C ILE A 446 2.02 -3.00 -18.96
N GLU A 447 1.12 -2.50 -19.81
CA GLU A 447 -0.29 -2.90 -19.76
C GLU A 447 -0.46 -4.40 -20.06
N THR A 448 0.24 -4.93 -21.06
CA THR A 448 0.22 -6.37 -21.35
C THR A 448 0.76 -7.20 -20.19
N ALA A 449 1.86 -6.77 -19.58
CA ALA A 449 2.42 -7.43 -18.40
C ALA A 449 1.45 -7.40 -17.21
N ALA A 450 0.74 -6.28 -17.01
CA ALA A 450 -0.26 -6.14 -15.95
C ALA A 450 -1.47 -7.08 -16.19
N ILE A 451 -1.96 -7.17 -17.42
CA ILE A 451 -3.04 -8.12 -17.77
C ILE A 451 -2.54 -9.56 -17.56
N GLY A 452 -1.34 -9.89 -18.01
CA GLY A 452 -0.74 -11.22 -17.82
C GLY A 452 -0.57 -11.58 -16.36
N ALA A 453 -0.05 -10.67 -15.54
CA ALA A 453 0.09 -10.87 -14.11
C ALA A 453 -1.27 -11.08 -13.41
N ARG A 454 -2.31 -10.34 -13.81
CA ARG A 454 -3.68 -10.52 -13.29
C ARG A 454 -4.21 -11.92 -13.57
N HIS A 455 -4.04 -12.42 -14.80
CA HIS A 455 -4.42 -13.79 -15.17
C HIS A 455 -3.60 -14.85 -14.42
N ALA A 456 -2.29 -14.60 -14.25
CA ALA A 456 -1.40 -15.47 -13.49
C ALA A 456 -1.84 -15.58 -12.02
N ILE A 457 -2.15 -14.46 -11.37
CA ILE A 457 -2.68 -14.42 -10.00
C ILE A 457 -4.00 -15.20 -9.93
N GLY A 458 -4.90 -15.00 -10.88
CA GLY A 458 -6.16 -15.72 -10.94
C GLY A 458 -6.00 -17.24 -10.99
N LEU A 459 -5.05 -17.75 -11.79
CA LEU A 459 -4.76 -19.19 -11.82
C LEU A 459 -4.11 -19.69 -10.53
N LEU A 460 -3.12 -18.96 -10.00
CA LEU A 460 -2.41 -19.31 -8.76
C LEU A 460 -3.31 -19.33 -7.52
N THR A 461 -4.39 -18.55 -7.53
CA THR A 461 -5.36 -18.46 -6.44
C THR A 461 -6.66 -19.26 -6.68
N ASN A 462 -6.72 -20.03 -7.76
CA ASN A 462 -7.91 -20.77 -8.20
C ASN A 462 -9.16 -19.88 -8.43
N THR A 463 -8.94 -18.64 -8.81
CA THR A 463 -9.97 -17.65 -9.19
C THR A 463 -9.72 -17.09 -10.59
N PRO A 464 -9.75 -17.94 -11.64
CA PRO A 464 -9.39 -17.52 -12.98
C PRO A 464 -10.29 -16.38 -13.48
N ILE A 465 -9.69 -15.34 -14.07
CA ILE A 465 -10.40 -14.17 -14.61
C ILE A 465 -11.29 -14.58 -15.79
N THR A 466 -10.72 -15.35 -16.71
CA THR A 466 -11.42 -15.97 -17.83
C THR A 466 -10.89 -17.39 -18.04
N ARG A 467 -11.61 -18.18 -18.83
CA ARG A 467 -11.26 -19.59 -19.05
C ARG A 467 -10.22 -19.81 -20.15
N ALA A 468 -10.14 -18.89 -21.11
CA ALA A 468 -9.26 -19.00 -22.28
C ALA A 468 -8.15 -17.97 -22.31
N GLY A 469 -8.23 -16.93 -21.50
CA GLY A 469 -7.37 -15.77 -21.55
C GLY A 469 -8.14 -14.51 -21.99
N GLU A 470 -7.39 -13.51 -22.49
CA GLU A 470 -7.95 -12.21 -22.88
C GLU A 470 -7.18 -11.64 -24.08
N ALA A 471 -7.91 -11.04 -25.02
CA ALA A 471 -7.32 -10.22 -26.06
C ALA A 471 -7.90 -8.81 -25.98
N ARG A 472 -7.05 -7.80 -25.83
CA ARG A 472 -7.44 -6.42 -25.64
C ARG A 472 -6.79 -5.50 -26.64
N GLN A 473 -7.58 -4.67 -27.31
CA GLN A 473 -7.08 -3.57 -28.13
C GLN A 473 -6.54 -2.47 -27.20
N LEU A 474 -5.28 -2.07 -27.37
CA LEU A 474 -4.60 -1.08 -26.55
C LEU A 474 -4.61 0.34 -27.11
N THR A 475 -4.89 0.48 -28.40
CA THR A 475 -5.02 1.78 -29.09
C THR A 475 -6.29 1.79 -29.88
N GLU A 476 -6.95 2.95 -29.97
CA GLU A 476 -8.05 3.13 -30.92
C GLU A 476 -7.51 2.87 -32.33
N SER A 477 -8.23 2.06 -33.10
CA SER A 477 -7.95 1.90 -34.52
C SER A 477 -8.04 3.28 -35.17
N GLN A 478 -6.94 3.80 -35.67
CA GLN A 478 -6.99 4.94 -36.57
C GLN A 478 -7.85 4.50 -37.75
N GLN A 479 -9.04 5.09 -37.87
CA GLN A 479 -9.92 4.95 -39.03
C GLN A 479 -9.33 5.61 -40.26
#